data_462056b5093a8e32b4816d4c44b03851
#
_entry.id   462056b5093a8e32b4816d4c44b03851
#
_cell.length_a   1.000
_cell.length_b   1.000
_cell.length_c   1.000
_cell.angle_alpha   90.00
_cell.angle_beta   90.00
_cell.angle_gamma   90.00
#
_symmetry.space_group_name_H-M   'P 1'
#
loop_
_entity.id
_entity.type
_entity.pdbx_description
1 polymer ?
#
loop_
_entity_poly.entity_id
_entity_poly.type
_entity_poly.pdbx_seq_one_letter_code
_entity_poly.pdbx_strand_id
1 'polypeptide(L)'
;MPTRPTASLLLDNPTISKTLDDLASSHTIERIWTRDHTLWKPSPTEIDNRLGWLTVLDHMQDGLAELRSFEQAAREARITDVVLLGMGGSSLGPEVLRCTFGSAK
;
A
#
# COMPACT_ATOMS: atom_id res chain seq x y z
N MET A 1 11.72 22.80 -17.56
CA MET A 1 11.16 21.93 -16.51
C MET A 1 9.79 22.46 -16.16
N PRO A 2 8.70 21.69 -16.23
CA PRO A 2 7.40 22.17 -15.77
C PRO A 2 7.45 22.36 -14.25
N THR A 3 7.18 23.57 -13.79
CA THR A 3 7.04 23.89 -12.38
C THR A 3 5.86 23.11 -11.81
N ARG A 4 6.10 22.27 -10.81
CA ARG A 4 5.04 21.61 -10.04
C ARG A 4 4.11 22.71 -9.49
N PRO A 5 2.80 22.61 -9.68
CA PRO A 5 1.88 23.55 -9.02
C PRO A 5 2.09 23.45 -7.51
N THR A 6 2.27 24.59 -6.86
CA THR A 6 2.37 24.67 -5.41
C THR A 6 1.06 24.17 -4.79
N ALA A 7 1.11 23.44 -3.69
CA ALA A 7 -0.08 22.87 -3.05
C ALA A 7 -1.19 23.93 -2.78
N SER A 8 -0.81 25.20 -2.55
CA SER A 8 -1.75 26.32 -2.40
C SER A 8 -2.62 26.55 -3.64
N LEU A 9 -2.07 26.42 -4.86
CA LEU A 9 -2.84 26.61 -6.10
C LEU A 9 -3.89 25.52 -6.33
N LEU A 10 -3.71 24.34 -5.74
CA LEU A 10 -4.70 23.27 -5.80
C LEU A 10 -5.84 23.50 -4.80
N LEU A 11 -5.55 24.06 -3.63
CA LEU A 11 -6.54 24.35 -2.59
C LEU A 11 -7.46 25.52 -2.96
N ASP A 12 -7.02 26.44 -3.81
CA ASP A 12 -7.83 27.56 -4.32
C ASP A 12 -8.83 27.13 -5.41
N ASN A 13 -8.80 25.85 -5.84
CA ASN A 13 -9.75 25.34 -6.81
C ASN A 13 -11.08 24.99 -6.12
N PRO A 14 -12.21 25.61 -6.49
CA PRO A 14 -13.50 25.41 -5.84
C PRO A 14 -14.00 23.97 -5.93
N THR A 15 -13.65 23.24 -6.98
CA THR A 15 -13.99 21.83 -7.13
C THR A 15 -13.25 20.97 -6.10
N ILE A 16 -11.97 21.26 -5.86
CA ILE A 16 -11.15 20.54 -4.87
C ILE A 16 -11.66 20.86 -3.47
N SER A 17 -11.91 22.13 -3.15
CA SER A 17 -12.46 22.53 -1.85
C SER A 17 -13.79 21.85 -1.57
N LYS A 18 -14.71 21.86 -2.52
CA LYS A 18 -15.99 21.15 -2.39
C LYS A 18 -15.79 19.64 -2.16
N THR A 19 -14.89 19.00 -2.92
CA THR A 19 -14.62 17.58 -2.74
C THR A 19 -14.07 17.28 -1.34
N LEU A 20 -13.19 18.11 -0.81
CA LEU A 20 -12.65 17.97 0.54
C LEU A 20 -13.75 18.13 1.60
N ASP A 21 -14.66 19.11 1.44
CA ASP A 21 -15.80 19.30 2.32
C ASP A 21 -16.76 18.10 2.28
N ASP A 22 -17.02 17.55 1.08
CA ASP A 22 -17.85 16.35 0.90
C ASP A 22 -17.21 15.12 1.58
N LEU A 23 -15.89 14.93 1.44
CA LEU A 23 -15.15 13.86 2.09
C LEU A 23 -15.15 14.01 3.63
N ALA A 24 -15.00 15.24 4.13
CA ALA A 24 -15.03 15.53 5.56
C ALA A 24 -16.42 15.29 6.14
N SER A 25 -17.46 15.82 5.51
CA SER A 25 -18.84 15.69 5.99
C SER A 25 -19.39 14.26 5.95
N SER A 26 -18.92 13.45 5.02
CA SER A 26 -19.26 12.02 4.90
C SER A 26 -18.39 11.11 5.78
N HIS A 27 -17.46 11.66 6.55
CA HIS A 27 -16.50 10.90 7.37
C HIS A 27 -15.76 9.80 6.58
N THR A 28 -15.45 10.08 5.31
CA THR A 28 -14.91 9.08 4.38
C THR A 28 -13.65 8.41 4.91
N ILE A 29 -12.70 9.17 5.44
CA ILE A 29 -11.42 8.63 5.93
C ILE A 29 -11.64 7.71 7.13
N GLU A 30 -12.48 8.12 8.10
CA GLU A 30 -12.81 7.30 9.25
C GLU A 30 -13.51 5.99 8.83
N ARG A 31 -14.43 6.07 7.89
CA ARG A 31 -15.14 4.90 7.34
C ARG A 31 -14.22 3.94 6.60
N ILE A 32 -13.19 4.45 5.91
CA ILE A 32 -12.15 3.59 5.31
C ILE A 32 -11.41 2.80 6.41
N TRP A 33 -10.93 3.49 7.46
CA TRP A 33 -10.18 2.86 8.54
C TRP A 33 -11.03 1.89 9.37
N THR A 34 -12.33 2.14 9.52
CA THR A 34 -13.28 1.22 10.17
C THR A 34 -13.76 0.09 9.24
N ARG A 35 -13.25 0.04 8.01
CA ARG A 35 -13.60 -0.97 6.98
C ARG A 35 -15.08 -0.99 6.65
N ASP A 36 -15.73 0.17 6.66
CA ASP A 36 -17.13 0.29 6.27
C ASP A 36 -17.28 0.07 4.77
N HIS A 37 -17.67 -1.15 4.40
CA HIS A 37 -17.85 -1.54 3.00
C HIS A 37 -18.91 -0.70 2.28
N THR A 38 -19.87 -0.11 3.02
CA THR A 38 -20.96 0.68 2.41
C THR A 38 -20.46 1.97 1.77
N LEU A 39 -19.21 2.36 2.02
CA LEU A 39 -18.56 3.47 1.33
C LEU A 39 -18.44 3.21 -0.19
N TRP A 40 -18.29 1.97 -0.59
CA TRP A 40 -18.12 1.56 -2.00
C TRP A 40 -19.38 0.95 -2.61
N LYS A 41 -20.05 0.05 -1.86
CA LYS A 41 -21.32 -0.57 -2.29
C LYS A 41 -22.07 -1.17 -1.10
N PRO A 42 -23.40 -1.37 -1.23
CA PRO A 42 -24.22 -1.93 -0.15
C PRO A 42 -23.84 -3.36 0.25
N SER A 43 -23.34 -4.18 -0.69
CA SER A 43 -22.94 -5.56 -0.42
C SER A 43 -21.46 -5.61 -0.01
N PRO A 44 -21.09 -6.34 1.07
CA PRO A 44 -19.71 -6.54 1.48
C PRO A 44 -18.91 -7.42 0.52
N THR A 45 -19.58 -8.17 -0.34
CA THR A 45 -18.95 -9.12 -1.27
C THR A 45 -17.89 -8.46 -2.12
N GLU A 46 -16.68 -9.01 -2.12
CA GLU A 46 -15.49 -8.49 -2.82
C GLU A 46 -15.01 -7.11 -2.36
N ILE A 47 -15.48 -6.63 -1.21
CA ILE A 47 -14.91 -5.45 -0.54
C ILE A 47 -14.18 -5.89 0.73
N ASP A 48 -14.84 -6.59 1.65
CA ASP A 48 -14.26 -6.94 2.95
C ASP A 48 -12.95 -7.73 2.82
N ASN A 49 -12.89 -8.64 1.85
CA ASN A 49 -11.69 -9.42 1.57
C ASN A 49 -10.58 -8.64 0.84
N ARG A 50 -10.80 -7.38 0.50
CA ARG A 50 -9.83 -6.51 -0.18
C ARG A 50 -9.23 -5.43 0.73
N LEU A 51 -9.71 -5.29 1.95
CA LEU A 51 -9.30 -4.23 2.88
C LEU A 51 -8.15 -4.63 3.83
N GLY A 52 -7.53 -5.79 3.62
CA GLY A 52 -6.42 -6.28 4.43
C GLY A 52 -5.18 -5.36 4.44
N TRP A 53 -4.99 -4.56 3.38
CA TRP A 53 -3.89 -3.60 3.29
C TRP A 53 -3.92 -2.51 4.38
N LEU A 54 -5.08 -2.21 4.95
CA LEU A 54 -5.23 -1.22 6.03
C LEU A 54 -4.47 -1.59 7.30
N THR A 55 -4.28 -2.89 7.55
CA THR A 55 -3.58 -3.41 8.74
C THR A 55 -2.34 -4.23 8.37
N VAL A 56 -1.86 -4.12 7.12
CA VAL A 56 -0.72 -4.91 6.64
C VAL A 56 0.55 -4.66 7.46
N LEU A 57 0.76 -3.44 7.96
CA LEU A 57 1.95 -3.10 8.75
C LEU A 57 1.95 -3.85 10.08
N ASP A 58 0.81 -3.98 10.75
CA ASP A 58 0.69 -4.70 12.01
C ASP A 58 1.01 -6.19 11.78
N HIS A 59 0.39 -6.79 10.76
CA HIS A 59 0.68 -8.19 10.39
C HIS A 59 2.13 -8.42 9.99
N MET A 60 2.75 -7.46 9.29
CA MET A 60 4.16 -7.58 8.90
C MET A 60 5.10 -7.46 10.09
N GLN A 61 4.76 -6.68 11.11
CA GLN A 61 5.54 -6.62 12.36
C GLN A 61 5.54 -7.96 13.09
N ASP A 62 4.39 -8.61 13.18
CA ASP A 62 4.26 -9.94 13.79
C ASP A 62 5.06 -11.00 13.02
N GLY A 63 5.14 -10.88 11.69
CA GLY A 63 5.88 -11.79 10.80
C GLY A 63 7.39 -11.55 10.71
N LEU A 64 7.94 -10.50 11.32
CA LEU A 64 9.37 -10.12 11.15
C LEU A 64 10.34 -11.22 11.59
N ALA A 65 10.03 -11.97 12.64
CA ALA A 65 10.88 -13.05 13.11
C ALA A 65 10.99 -14.18 12.07
N GLU A 66 9.88 -14.53 11.43
CA GLU A 66 9.83 -15.54 10.38
C GLU A 66 10.60 -15.09 9.13
N LEU A 67 10.42 -13.83 8.71
CA LEU A 67 11.15 -13.25 7.59
C LEU A 67 12.66 -13.26 7.82
N ARG A 68 13.13 -12.94 9.01
CA ARG A 68 14.55 -12.98 9.37
C ARG A 68 15.09 -14.40 9.38
N SER A 69 14.31 -15.35 9.88
CA SER A 69 14.69 -16.77 9.85
C SER A 69 14.81 -17.27 8.42
N PHE A 70 13.89 -16.89 7.55
CA PHE A 70 13.96 -17.23 6.12
C PHE A 70 15.18 -16.61 5.44
N GLU A 71 15.47 -15.34 5.70
CA GLU A 71 16.67 -14.66 5.18
C GLU A 71 17.95 -15.40 5.60
N GLN A 72 18.05 -15.77 6.89
CA GLN A 72 19.20 -16.48 7.40
C GLN A 72 19.35 -17.85 6.72
N ALA A 73 18.28 -18.62 6.58
CA ALA A 73 18.29 -19.90 5.90
C ALA A 73 18.74 -19.78 4.44
N ALA A 74 18.29 -18.74 3.72
CA ALA A 74 18.72 -18.46 2.36
C ALA A 74 20.22 -18.14 2.27
N ARG A 75 20.76 -17.37 3.21
CA ARG A 75 22.20 -17.08 3.31
C ARG A 75 23.03 -18.31 3.62
N GLU A 76 22.60 -19.13 4.56
CA GLU A 76 23.27 -20.38 4.92
C GLU A 76 23.29 -21.39 3.75
N ALA A 77 22.21 -21.43 2.99
CA ALA A 77 22.12 -22.22 1.75
C ALA A 77 22.94 -21.64 0.59
N ARG A 78 23.57 -20.47 0.78
CA ARG A 78 24.38 -19.74 -0.23
C ARG A 78 23.62 -19.49 -1.53
N ILE A 79 22.33 -19.13 -1.43
CA ILE A 79 21.53 -18.74 -2.59
C ILE A 79 22.08 -17.41 -3.13
N THR A 80 22.54 -17.41 -4.37
CA THR A 80 23.13 -16.23 -5.04
C THR A 80 22.18 -15.61 -6.05
N ASP A 81 21.27 -16.38 -6.57
CA ASP A 81 20.35 -15.95 -7.63
C ASP A 81 18.91 -16.27 -7.27
N VAL A 82 18.02 -15.33 -7.50
CA VAL A 82 16.58 -15.49 -7.27
C VAL A 82 15.84 -15.14 -8.56
N VAL A 83 15.01 -16.06 -9.02
CA VAL A 83 14.13 -15.85 -10.17
C VAL A 83 12.71 -15.59 -9.65
N LEU A 84 12.20 -14.42 -9.92
CA LEU A 84 10.85 -14.03 -9.55
C LEU A 84 9.88 -14.37 -10.70
N LEU A 85 8.93 -15.27 -10.43
CA LEU A 85 7.84 -15.60 -11.35
C LEU A 85 6.54 -15.01 -10.82
N GLY A 86 5.96 -14.04 -11.54
CA GLY A 86 4.74 -13.38 -11.11
C GLY A 86 4.22 -12.40 -12.15
N MET A 87 2.97 -11.97 -11.98
CA MET A 87 2.33 -10.94 -12.79
C MET A 87 1.75 -9.83 -11.92
N GLY A 88 1.74 -8.59 -12.43
CA GLY A 88 1.16 -7.45 -11.73
C GLY A 88 1.83 -7.20 -10.37
N GLY A 89 1.04 -7.08 -9.31
CA GLY A 89 1.52 -6.80 -7.95
C GLY A 89 2.51 -7.82 -7.40
N SER A 90 2.43 -9.07 -7.84
CA SER A 90 3.34 -10.14 -7.43
C SER A 90 4.78 -9.93 -7.89
N SER A 91 4.99 -9.20 -8.97
CA SER A 91 6.32 -8.85 -9.48
C SER A 91 6.71 -7.40 -9.22
N LEU A 92 5.74 -6.48 -9.26
CA LEU A 92 5.98 -5.06 -9.04
C LEU A 92 6.42 -4.73 -7.61
N GLY A 93 5.84 -5.36 -6.60
CA GLY A 93 6.22 -5.14 -5.21
C GLY A 93 7.70 -5.45 -4.95
N PRO A 94 8.19 -6.66 -5.28
CA PRO A 94 9.60 -6.98 -5.19
C PRO A 94 10.52 -6.07 -6.02
N GLU A 95 10.09 -5.65 -7.21
CA GLU A 95 10.86 -4.72 -8.05
C GLU A 95 10.98 -3.33 -7.42
N VAL A 96 9.90 -2.82 -6.83
CA VAL A 96 9.93 -1.55 -6.07
C VAL A 96 10.90 -1.66 -4.90
N LEU A 97 10.86 -2.75 -4.14
CA LEU A 97 11.80 -2.99 -3.03
C LEU A 97 13.25 -3.04 -3.54
N ARG A 98 13.51 -3.77 -4.62
CA ARG A 98 14.82 -3.84 -5.24
C ARG A 98 15.33 -2.46 -5.69
N CYS A 99 14.48 -1.66 -6.32
CA CYS A 99 14.85 -0.31 -6.76
C CYS A 99 15.06 0.66 -5.61
N THR A 100 14.36 0.45 -4.49
CA THR A 100 14.43 1.33 -3.32
C THR A 100 15.63 1.02 -2.44
N PHE A 101 15.90 -0.25 -2.19
CA PHE A 101 16.92 -0.70 -1.24
C PHE A 101 18.16 -1.28 -1.89
N GLY A 102 18.12 -1.49 -3.20
CA GLY A 102 19.21 -2.11 -3.94
C GLY A 102 19.24 -3.64 -3.81
N SER A 103 20.26 -4.25 -4.41
CA SER A 103 20.55 -5.68 -4.25
C SER A 103 21.57 -5.85 -3.13
N ALA A 104 21.37 -6.85 -2.28
CA ALA A 104 22.40 -7.26 -1.33
C ALA A 104 23.65 -7.68 -2.12
N LYS A 105 24.80 -7.07 -1.79
CA LYS A 105 26.10 -7.46 -2.34
C LYS A 105 26.68 -8.59 -1.56
#